data_ed5ab13dc03bf6fc191b39cb28d50c5f
#
_entry.id   ed5ab13dc03bf6fc191b39cb28d50c5f
#
_cell.length_a   1.000
_cell.length_b   1.000
_cell.length_c   1.000
_cell.angle_alpha   90.00
_cell.angle_beta   90.00
_cell.angle_gamma   90.00
#
_symmetry.space_group_name_H-M   'P 1'
#
loop_
_entity.id
_entity.type
_entity.pdbx_description
1 polymer ?
#
loop_
_entity_poly.entity_id
_entity_poly.type
_entity_poly.pdbx_seq_one_letter_code
_entity_poly.pdbx_strand_id
1 'polypeptide(L)'
;MELKQLFTFAAACSLALSVSAQDRVHYTGTELSNPTCHDGQLSPVVGVHNIQVMRANREHPAPDNGNGWTYNHQSMLAYWNGQFYMHYLSDPSDEHIPPSQTFLMTSKDGYHWTNPVTLFPIYRVPDGYTKPGRTDKAKDLDAIMHQRVGFYVSKSGRLIAMGNYGVALDKKDDPNDGNGIGRVVREIKKDGSFGPIYFIYYNHAFNEKNTSYPYFKRSKDKEFVKACQEILDNPRYRMQWVEEADRNDPLIPLHKEYKAYCDYTLPDGRLVSLWKHALTSISEDGGNTWAQPVERAKGFVNSNAKIWGQRLSDGTYATVYNPSEFRWPL
;
A
#
# COMPACT_ATOMS: atom_id res chain seq x y z
N MET A 1 31.00 -55.29 -0.24
CA MET A 1 30.19 -54.09 -0.48
C MET A 1 30.37 -53.78 -1.96
N GLU A 2 29.33 -54.07 -2.73
CA GLU A 2 29.43 -54.07 -4.20
C GLU A 2 29.57 -52.64 -4.78
N LEU A 3 30.38 -52.55 -5.82
CA LEU A 3 30.69 -51.29 -6.53
C LEU A 3 29.43 -50.51 -6.94
N LYS A 4 28.30 -51.19 -7.14
CA LYS A 4 26.98 -50.59 -7.45
C LYS A 4 26.41 -49.73 -6.31
N GLN A 5 26.64 -50.06 -5.05
CA GLN A 5 26.17 -49.26 -3.92
C GLN A 5 26.96 -47.96 -3.76
N LEU A 6 28.24 -47.95 -4.15
CA LEU A 6 29.07 -46.76 -4.09
C LEU A 6 28.64 -45.71 -5.15
N PHE A 7 28.22 -46.16 -6.34
CA PHE A 7 27.74 -45.29 -7.37
C PHE A 7 26.35 -44.67 -7.05
N THR A 8 25.49 -45.43 -6.37
CA THR A 8 24.16 -44.93 -5.96
C THR A 8 24.29 -43.89 -4.84
N PHE A 9 25.27 -44.06 -3.95
CA PHE A 9 25.50 -43.08 -2.87
C PHE A 9 26.17 -41.80 -3.41
N ALA A 10 27.08 -41.89 -4.38
CA ALA A 10 27.69 -40.72 -5.02
C ALA A 10 26.69 -39.95 -5.86
N ALA A 11 25.74 -40.62 -6.55
CA ALA A 11 24.67 -39.95 -7.32
C ALA A 11 23.63 -39.28 -6.39
N ALA A 12 23.31 -39.86 -5.24
CA ALA A 12 22.42 -39.26 -4.25
C ALA A 12 23.06 -38.05 -3.54
N CYS A 13 24.38 -38.07 -3.29
CA CYS A 13 25.08 -36.90 -2.75
C CYS A 13 25.27 -35.75 -3.75
N SER A 14 25.37 -36.03 -5.04
CA SER A 14 25.48 -34.99 -6.07
C SER A 14 24.11 -34.35 -6.39
N LEU A 15 23.00 -35.01 -6.14
CA LEU A 15 21.66 -34.42 -6.24
C LEU A 15 21.27 -33.57 -5.02
N ALA A 16 21.95 -33.71 -3.89
CA ALA A 16 21.71 -32.93 -2.68
C ALA A 16 22.49 -31.60 -2.61
N LEU A 17 23.36 -31.31 -3.59
CA LEU A 17 24.23 -30.12 -3.57
C LEU A 17 23.84 -29.04 -4.59
N SER A 18 22.74 -29.17 -5.32
CA SER A 18 22.17 -28.04 -6.04
C SER A 18 21.15 -27.30 -5.18
N VAL A 19 21.55 -26.85 -3.99
CA VAL A 19 20.94 -25.66 -3.42
C VAL A 19 21.43 -24.52 -4.32
N SER A 20 20.64 -24.18 -5.33
CA SER A 20 20.86 -22.95 -6.09
C SER A 20 20.90 -21.83 -5.05
N ALA A 21 22.03 -21.15 -4.95
CA ALA A 21 22.09 -19.94 -4.14
C ALA A 21 20.97 -19.04 -4.62
N GLN A 22 19.96 -18.84 -3.77
CA GLN A 22 18.80 -18.04 -4.10
C GLN A 22 19.28 -16.61 -4.37
N ASP A 23 18.92 -16.05 -5.52
CA ASP A 23 19.23 -14.67 -5.85
C ASP A 23 18.73 -13.71 -4.76
N ARG A 24 19.58 -12.79 -4.36
CA ARG A 24 19.28 -11.81 -3.32
C ARG A 24 19.44 -10.40 -3.83
N VAL A 25 18.59 -9.52 -3.37
CA VAL A 25 18.65 -8.10 -3.70
C VAL A 25 19.80 -7.45 -2.93
N HIS A 26 20.71 -6.81 -3.63
CA HIS A 26 21.80 -6.05 -3.04
C HIS A 26 22.18 -4.86 -3.92
N TYR A 27 22.79 -3.86 -3.31
CA TYR A 27 23.31 -2.70 -4.01
C TYR A 27 24.63 -3.05 -4.71
N THR A 28 24.73 -2.78 -6.01
CA THR A 28 25.91 -3.07 -6.82
C THR A 28 26.66 -1.81 -7.27
N GLY A 29 26.15 -0.62 -6.96
CA GLY A 29 26.79 0.65 -7.29
C GLY A 29 28.08 0.92 -6.49
N THR A 30 28.86 1.86 -6.94
CA THR A 30 30.10 2.30 -6.27
C THR A 30 29.87 3.37 -5.21
N GLU A 31 28.78 4.14 -5.33
CA GLU A 31 28.42 5.21 -4.41
C GLU A 31 27.35 4.73 -3.42
N LEU A 32 27.69 4.71 -2.15
CA LEU A 32 26.76 4.41 -1.07
C LEU A 32 26.28 5.73 -0.45
N SER A 33 25.01 5.75 -0.03
CA SER A 33 24.52 6.88 0.74
C SER A 33 25.20 6.96 2.09
N ASN A 34 25.50 8.20 2.55
CA ASN A 34 26.00 8.45 3.89
C ASN A 34 24.83 8.85 4.80
N PRO A 35 24.40 8.00 5.76
CA PRO A 35 23.25 8.29 6.61
C PRO A 35 23.44 9.45 7.57
N THR A 36 24.67 9.95 7.74
CA THR A 36 24.97 11.10 8.60
C THR A 36 24.84 12.45 7.89
N CYS A 37 24.63 12.43 6.58
CA CYS A 37 24.46 13.63 5.76
C CYS A 37 23.01 13.82 5.35
N HIS A 38 22.54 15.08 5.32
CA HIS A 38 21.15 15.44 5.00
C HIS A 38 20.64 14.84 3.67
N ASP A 39 21.46 14.86 2.63
CA ASP A 39 21.15 14.34 1.30
C ASP A 39 21.74 12.93 1.06
N GLY A 40 22.30 12.30 2.10
CA GLY A 40 23.00 11.03 1.99
C GLY A 40 24.31 11.13 1.20
N GLN A 41 24.83 12.34 0.93
CA GLN A 41 25.92 12.62 -0.02
C GLN A 41 25.65 12.14 -1.45
N LEU A 42 24.38 11.97 -1.82
CA LEU A 42 24.01 11.61 -3.17
C LEU A 42 23.98 12.83 -4.08
N SER A 43 24.37 12.65 -5.32
CA SER A 43 24.26 13.70 -6.34
C SER A 43 22.81 14.10 -6.56
N PRO A 44 22.49 15.40 -6.69
CA PRO A 44 21.15 15.85 -7.04
C PRO A 44 20.69 15.24 -8.37
N VAL A 45 19.43 14.81 -8.42
CA VAL A 45 18.82 14.36 -9.68
C VAL A 45 18.48 15.59 -10.52
N VAL A 46 19.07 15.67 -11.70
CA VAL A 46 18.83 16.77 -12.64
C VAL A 46 17.43 16.64 -13.26
N GLY A 47 16.71 17.77 -13.39
CA GLY A 47 15.37 17.79 -14.00
C GLY A 47 14.24 17.44 -13.06
N VAL A 48 14.49 17.37 -11.76
CA VAL A 48 13.41 17.21 -10.76
C VAL A 48 12.73 18.55 -10.50
N HIS A 49 11.38 18.51 -10.54
CA HIS A 49 10.53 19.64 -10.17
C HIS A 49 9.72 19.27 -8.93
N ASN A 50 9.81 20.08 -7.89
CA ASN A 50 9.00 19.93 -6.68
C ASN A 50 7.77 20.82 -6.79
N ILE A 51 6.59 20.23 -6.89
CA ILE A 51 5.32 20.93 -7.02
C ILE A 51 4.51 20.78 -5.74
N GLN A 52 4.17 21.89 -5.09
CA GLN A 52 3.22 21.89 -3.99
C GLN A 52 1.79 21.79 -4.54
N VAL A 53 1.19 20.62 -4.41
CA VAL A 53 -0.14 20.35 -4.97
C VAL A 53 -1.28 20.85 -4.07
N MET A 54 -1.04 20.93 -2.74
CA MET A 54 -2.01 21.38 -1.75
C MET A 54 -1.29 21.88 -0.51
N ARG A 55 -1.86 22.84 0.17
CA ARG A 55 -1.44 23.33 1.48
C ARG A 55 -2.64 23.42 2.41
N ALA A 56 -2.65 22.61 3.45
CA ALA A 56 -3.65 22.72 4.50
C ALA A 56 -3.36 23.92 5.41
N ASN A 57 -4.39 24.64 5.79
CA ASN A 57 -4.29 25.73 6.74
C ASN A 57 -5.55 25.75 7.62
N ARG A 58 -5.38 25.55 8.93
CA ARG A 58 -6.48 25.47 9.87
C ARG A 58 -7.17 26.81 10.11
N GLU A 59 -6.41 27.89 10.12
CA GLU A 59 -6.91 29.26 10.33
C GLU A 59 -7.61 29.79 9.08
N HIS A 60 -7.15 29.36 7.91
CA HIS A 60 -7.68 29.78 6.62
C HIS A 60 -7.93 28.54 5.74
N PRO A 61 -8.93 27.72 6.06
CA PRO A 61 -9.24 26.55 5.25
C PRO A 61 -9.65 26.94 3.84
N ALA A 62 -9.12 26.25 2.84
CA ALA A 62 -9.56 26.45 1.47
C ALA A 62 -11.06 26.11 1.35
N PRO A 63 -11.85 26.92 0.60
CA PRO A 63 -13.29 26.74 0.49
C PRO A 63 -13.74 25.32 0.12
N ASP A 64 -12.95 24.65 -0.71
CA ASP A 64 -13.33 23.36 -1.31
C ASP A 64 -12.86 22.14 -0.54
N ASN A 65 -11.87 22.26 0.37
CA ASN A 65 -11.53 21.18 1.30
C ASN A 65 -12.15 21.37 2.69
N GLY A 66 -12.87 22.47 2.89
CA GLY A 66 -13.85 22.78 3.95
C GLY A 66 -13.37 22.64 5.40
N ASN A 67 -12.41 21.82 5.69
CA ASN A 67 -12.13 21.37 7.03
C ASN A 67 -10.88 21.97 7.65
N GLY A 68 -9.95 22.52 6.85
CA GLY A 68 -8.66 23.02 7.33
C GLY A 68 -7.84 21.93 8.05
N TRP A 69 -8.11 20.68 7.75
CA TRP A 69 -7.44 19.53 8.38
C TRP A 69 -5.97 19.48 7.99
N THR A 70 -5.12 19.37 8.98
CA THR A 70 -3.67 19.58 8.80
C THR A 70 -2.86 18.30 8.75
N TYR A 71 -3.43 17.16 9.13
CA TYR A 71 -2.80 15.87 8.88
C TYR A 71 -3.27 15.32 7.54
N ASN A 72 -2.36 15.27 6.55
CA ASN A 72 -2.61 14.74 5.21
C ASN A 72 -1.51 13.73 4.91
N HIS A 73 -1.88 12.48 4.62
CA HIS A 73 -0.94 11.39 4.55
C HIS A 73 -1.29 10.38 3.45
N GLN A 74 -0.32 9.51 3.14
CA GLN A 74 -0.46 8.39 2.22
C GLN A 74 -1.02 8.77 0.84
N SER A 75 -0.45 9.83 0.24
CA SER A 75 -0.77 10.19 -1.12
C SER A 75 -0.46 9.04 -2.09
N MET A 76 -1.43 8.71 -2.93
CA MET A 76 -1.34 7.70 -3.97
C MET A 76 -1.59 8.35 -5.32
N LEU A 77 -0.81 7.98 -6.33
CA LEU A 77 -0.83 8.58 -7.65
C LEU A 77 -1.18 7.54 -8.70
N ALA A 78 -2.01 7.92 -9.66
CA ALA A 78 -2.25 7.16 -10.89
C ALA A 78 -2.24 8.10 -12.09
N TYR A 79 -1.82 7.60 -13.25
CA TYR A 79 -2.04 8.24 -14.54
C TYR A 79 -3.01 7.39 -15.34
N TRP A 80 -4.15 7.97 -15.72
CA TRP A 80 -5.20 7.23 -16.42
C TRP A 80 -6.02 8.19 -17.29
N ASN A 81 -6.45 7.74 -18.45
CA ASN A 81 -7.28 8.50 -19.36
C ASN A 81 -6.75 9.92 -19.65
N GLY A 82 -5.42 10.05 -19.79
CA GLY A 82 -4.77 11.31 -20.17
C GLY A 82 -4.59 12.32 -19.04
N GLN A 83 -4.79 11.94 -17.77
CA GLN A 83 -4.54 12.82 -16.64
C GLN A 83 -4.04 12.08 -15.41
N PHE A 84 -3.49 12.82 -14.46
CA PHE A 84 -3.07 12.35 -13.14
C PHE A 84 -4.24 12.38 -12.16
N TYR A 85 -4.28 11.39 -11.30
CA TYR A 85 -5.20 11.27 -10.16
C TYR A 85 -4.37 11.07 -8.91
N MET A 86 -4.60 11.88 -7.89
CA MET A 86 -3.96 11.73 -6.59
C MET A 86 -5.02 11.73 -5.51
N HIS A 87 -5.04 10.69 -4.67
CA HIS A 87 -5.83 10.71 -3.46
C HIS A 87 -4.97 10.56 -2.22
N TYR A 88 -5.47 11.08 -1.12
CA TYR A 88 -4.79 11.06 0.18
C TYR A 88 -5.82 11.03 1.30
N LEU A 89 -5.42 10.45 2.44
CA LEU A 89 -6.24 10.56 3.65
C LEU A 89 -6.03 11.92 4.30
N SER A 90 -7.05 12.39 5.00
CA SER A 90 -7.02 13.63 5.76
C SER A 90 -7.70 13.45 7.11
N ASP A 91 -7.00 13.85 8.17
CA ASP A 91 -7.45 13.85 9.56
C ASP A 91 -7.35 15.28 10.13
N PRO A 92 -8.08 15.63 11.21
CA PRO A 92 -8.12 16.99 11.73
C PRO A 92 -6.76 17.57 12.11
N SER A 93 -5.89 16.81 12.77
CA SER A 93 -4.65 17.35 13.34
C SER A 93 -3.46 16.40 13.39
N ASP A 94 -3.69 15.10 13.52
CA ASP A 94 -2.65 14.10 13.71
C ASP A 94 -3.13 12.74 13.20
N GLU A 95 -2.20 11.79 13.02
CA GLU A 95 -2.49 10.44 12.59
C GLU A 95 -3.45 9.75 13.57
N HIS A 96 -4.43 9.05 13.02
CA HIS A 96 -5.42 8.29 13.79
C HIS A 96 -6.39 9.13 14.65
N ILE A 97 -6.55 10.41 14.35
CA ILE A 97 -7.52 11.26 15.00
C ILE A 97 -8.80 11.37 14.15
N PRO A 98 -9.91 10.73 14.55
CA PRO A 98 -11.17 10.84 13.81
C PRO A 98 -11.79 12.25 13.90
N PRO A 99 -12.65 12.62 12.95
CA PRO A 99 -13.05 11.84 11.79
C PRO A 99 -12.00 11.86 10.67
N SER A 100 -11.94 10.81 9.85
CA SER A 100 -11.06 10.72 8.69
C SER A 100 -11.84 10.64 7.39
N GLN A 101 -11.28 11.17 6.32
CA GLN A 101 -11.81 10.99 4.97
C GLN A 101 -10.70 10.97 3.93
N THR A 102 -11.03 10.56 2.71
CA THR A 102 -10.11 10.56 1.59
C THR A 102 -10.51 11.61 0.57
N PHE A 103 -9.57 12.43 0.15
CA PHE A 103 -9.74 13.40 -0.93
C PHE A 103 -9.09 12.93 -2.22
N LEU A 104 -9.62 13.39 -3.34
CA LEU A 104 -9.09 13.22 -4.68
C LEU A 104 -8.80 14.59 -5.30
N MET A 105 -7.64 14.69 -5.95
CA MET A 105 -7.26 15.81 -6.83
C MET A 105 -6.83 15.25 -8.17
N THR A 106 -7.00 16.04 -9.24
CA THR A 106 -6.60 15.66 -10.59
C THR A 106 -5.76 16.73 -11.27
N SER A 107 -4.94 16.31 -12.24
CA SER A 107 -4.12 17.22 -13.04
C SER A 107 -3.92 16.68 -14.44
N LYS A 108 -3.88 17.55 -15.45
CA LYS A 108 -3.56 17.18 -16.83
C LYS A 108 -2.06 17.19 -17.12
N ASP A 109 -1.30 17.98 -16.38
CA ASP A 109 0.10 18.27 -16.66
C ASP A 109 1.06 17.97 -15.48
N GLY A 110 0.51 17.60 -14.31
CA GLY A 110 1.26 17.39 -13.07
C GLY A 110 1.66 18.68 -12.34
N TYR A 111 1.45 19.84 -12.95
CA TYR A 111 1.78 21.16 -12.37
C TYR A 111 0.57 21.86 -11.79
N HIS A 112 -0.58 21.80 -12.47
CA HIS A 112 -1.82 22.44 -12.07
C HIS A 112 -2.83 21.39 -11.61
N TRP A 113 -3.22 21.48 -10.33
CA TRP A 113 -4.09 20.51 -9.69
C TRP A 113 -5.44 21.14 -9.34
N THR A 114 -6.50 20.34 -9.46
CA THR A 114 -7.84 20.73 -9.03
C THR A 114 -7.90 20.88 -7.52
N ASN A 115 -8.92 21.58 -7.02
CA ASN A 115 -9.26 21.52 -5.62
C ASN A 115 -9.64 20.09 -5.20
N PRO A 116 -9.37 19.70 -3.94
CA PRO A 116 -9.73 18.38 -3.45
C PRO A 116 -11.25 18.18 -3.39
N VAL A 117 -11.69 16.99 -3.82
CA VAL A 117 -13.08 16.54 -3.69
C VAL A 117 -13.11 15.25 -2.86
N THR A 118 -14.16 15.06 -2.06
CA THR A 118 -14.28 13.87 -1.22
C THR A 118 -14.45 12.60 -2.07
N LEU A 119 -13.50 11.68 -1.97
CA LEU A 119 -13.54 10.38 -2.63
C LEU A 119 -14.21 9.34 -1.74
N PHE A 120 -13.74 9.18 -0.50
CA PHE A 120 -14.37 8.37 0.53
C PHE A 120 -14.71 9.26 1.72
N PRO A 121 -16.01 9.38 2.07
CA PRO A 121 -16.47 10.24 3.16
C PRO A 121 -16.18 9.62 4.52
N ILE A 122 -16.39 10.41 5.56
CA ILE A 122 -16.44 9.95 6.94
C ILE A 122 -17.42 8.77 7.05
N TYR A 123 -17.01 7.74 7.79
CA TYR A 123 -17.79 6.54 8.00
C TYR A 123 -18.02 6.29 9.50
N ARG A 124 -19.26 6.07 9.89
CA ARG A 124 -19.61 5.78 11.27
C ARG A 124 -19.31 4.32 11.62
N VAL A 125 -18.51 4.10 12.65
CA VAL A 125 -18.33 2.76 13.26
C VAL A 125 -19.67 2.31 13.86
N PRO A 126 -20.11 1.06 13.65
CA PRO A 126 -21.31 0.55 14.27
C PRO A 126 -21.25 0.65 15.81
N ASP A 127 -22.27 1.28 16.43
CA ASP A 127 -22.34 1.39 17.86
C ASP A 127 -22.35 0.03 18.56
N GLY A 128 -21.65 -0.05 19.68
CA GLY A 128 -21.51 -1.29 20.45
C GLY A 128 -20.36 -2.20 19.99
N TYR A 129 -19.69 -1.89 18.87
CA TYR A 129 -18.50 -2.63 18.47
C TYR A 129 -17.39 -2.48 19.51
N THR A 130 -16.67 -3.56 19.76
CA THR A 130 -15.44 -3.59 20.57
C THR A 130 -14.39 -4.46 19.92
N LYS A 131 -13.13 -4.23 20.24
CA LYS A 131 -12.01 -5.07 19.77
C LYS A 131 -11.75 -6.23 20.71
N PRO A 132 -11.15 -7.34 20.25
CA PRO A 132 -10.73 -8.44 21.11
C PRO A 132 -9.86 -7.95 22.27
N GLY A 133 -10.19 -8.42 23.48
CA GLY A 133 -9.46 -8.05 24.69
C GLY A 133 -9.76 -6.66 25.27
N ARG A 134 -10.70 -5.90 24.67
CA ARG A 134 -11.13 -4.58 25.17
C ARG A 134 -12.53 -4.65 25.77
N THR A 135 -12.81 -3.71 26.67
CA THR A 135 -14.13 -3.58 27.34
C THR A 135 -14.90 -2.35 26.87
N ASP A 136 -14.19 -1.34 26.39
CA ASP A 136 -14.77 -0.13 25.79
C ASP A 136 -15.45 -0.46 24.45
N LYS A 137 -16.53 0.25 24.19
CA LYS A 137 -17.36 0.03 23.00
C LYS A 137 -17.47 1.31 22.18
N ALA A 138 -17.46 1.17 20.88
CA ALA A 138 -17.73 2.27 19.97
C ALA A 138 -19.11 2.86 20.28
N LYS A 139 -19.16 4.18 20.42
CA LYS A 139 -20.38 4.98 20.53
C LYS A 139 -20.12 6.32 19.88
N ASP A 140 -20.93 6.68 18.90
CA ASP A 140 -20.76 7.91 18.12
C ASP A 140 -19.34 8.09 17.56
N LEU A 141 -18.67 6.97 17.22
CA LEU A 141 -17.29 6.91 16.78
C LEU A 141 -17.21 6.90 15.26
N ASP A 142 -16.35 7.74 14.69
CA ASP A 142 -16.02 7.71 13.28
C ASP A 142 -14.80 6.83 13.02
N ALA A 143 -14.80 6.15 11.87
CA ALA A 143 -13.70 5.32 11.43
C ALA A 143 -12.48 6.16 11.03
N ILE A 144 -11.32 5.55 11.16
CA ILE A 144 -10.06 6.10 10.64
C ILE A 144 -9.86 5.59 9.22
N MET A 145 -9.67 6.51 8.26
CA MET A 145 -9.34 6.13 6.89
C MET A 145 -7.88 5.72 6.77
N HIS A 146 -7.66 4.70 5.94
CA HIS A 146 -6.32 4.28 5.54
C HIS A 146 -6.36 3.79 4.10
N GLN A 147 -5.41 4.16 3.24
CA GLN A 147 -5.41 3.76 1.83
C GLN A 147 -4.04 3.27 1.36
N ARG A 148 -3.69 2.05 1.68
CA ARG A 148 -2.38 1.48 1.30
C ARG A 148 -2.26 1.18 -0.19
N VAL A 149 -3.37 0.92 -0.87
CA VAL A 149 -3.34 0.49 -2.28
C VAL A 149 -3.59 1.63 -3.26
N GLY A 150 -4.47 2.56 -2.95
CA GLY A 150 -4.78 3.74 -3.76
C GLY A 150 -5.61 3.46 -4.99
N PHE A 151 -4.99 3.06 -6.10
CA PHE A 151 -5.65 2.90 -7.38
C PHE A 151 -5.36 1.55 -8.03
N TYR A 152 -6.34 1.08 -8.82
CA TYR A 152 -6.21 -0.04 -9.72
C TYR A 152 -6.84 0.30 -11.08
N VAL A 153 -6.09 0.12 -12.16
CA VAL A 153 -6.65 0.15 -13.52
C VAL A 153 -6.94 -1.28 -13.93
N SER A 154 -8.23 -1.61 -14.10
CA SER A 154 -8.66 -2.96 -14.47
C SER A 154 -8.27 -3.34 -15.90
N LYS A 155 -8.31 -4.62 -16.22
CA LYS A 155 -8.08 -5.13 -17.58
C LYS A 155 -9.06 -4.54 -18.60
N SER A 156 -10.26 -4.15 -18.17
CA SER A 156 -11.24 -3.45 -19.00
C SER A 156 -11.04 -1.93 -19.08
N GLY A 157 -9.96 -1.40 -18.45
CA GLY A 157 -9.61 0.01 -18.48
C GLY A 157 -10.41 0.91 -17.53
N ARG A 158 -11.03 0.35 -16.47
CA ARG A 158 -11.70 1.12 -15.42
C ARG A 158 -10.72 1.53 -14.35
N LEU A 159 -10.87 2.73 -13.80
CA LEU A 159 -10.09 3.19 -12.65
C LEU A 159 -10.87 2.94 -11.36
N ILE A 160 -10.34 2.08 -10.51
CA ILE A 160 -10.89 1.75 -9.18
C ILE A 160 -10.00 2.39 -8.12
N ALA A 161 -10.58 3.24 -7.30
CA ALA A 161 -9.95 3.76 -6.10
C ALA A 161 -10.25 2.83 -4.91
N MET A 162 -9.30 2.72 -3.99
CA MET A 162 -9.38 1.84 -2.82
C MET A 162 -9.02 2.60 -1.55
N GLY A 163 -9.67 2.26 -0.45
CA GLY A 163 -9.39 2.76 0.88
C GLY A 163 -9.68 1.71 1.94
N ASN A 164 -9.37 2.01 3.19
CA ASN A 164 -9.67 1.14 4.33
C ASN A 164 -10.28 1.96 5.48
N TYR A 165 -11.34 1.45 6.09
CA TYR A 165 -11.91 1.98 7.31
C TYR A 165 -11.40 1.18 8.51
N GLY A 166 -10.45 1.76 9.24
CA GLY A 166 -9.94 1.25 10.50
C GLY A 166 -10.79 1.70 11.69
N VAL A 167 -10.53 1.13 12.85
CA VAL A 167 -11.18 1.53 14.10
C VAL A 167 -10.12 1.79 15.16
N ALA A 168 -10.21 2.93 15.83
CA ALA A 168 -9.48 3.22 17.06
C ALA A 168 -10.48 3.59 18.14
N LEU A 169 -10.62 2.76 19.17
CA LEU A 169 -11.60 2.98 20.27
C LEU A 169 -11.19 4.14 21.18
N ASP A 170 -9.89 4.45 21.24
CA ASP A 170 -9.34 5.61 21.91
C ASP A 170 -8.03 6.09 21.22
N LYS A 171 -7.42 7.16 21.73
CA LYS A 171 -6.21 7.78 21.17
C LYS A 171 -4.95 6.90 21.20
N LYS A 172 -4.95 5.81 21.95
CA LYS A 172 -3.81 4.89 22.08
C LYS A 172 -4.02 3.62 21.25
N ASP A 173 -5.22 3.44 20.72
CA ASP A 173 -5.60 2.27 19.97
C ASP A 173 -5.08 2.35 18.54
N ASP A 174 -4.57 1.23 18.01
CA ASP A 174 -4.02 1.13 16.64
C ASP A 174 -5.15 0.74 15.66
N PRO A 175 -5.56 1.62 14.72
CA PRO A 175 -6.56 1.26 13.71
C PRO A 175 -6.06 0.25 12.68
N ASN A 176 -4.76 -0.07 12.67
CA ASN A 176 -4.12 -0.99 11.74
C ASN A 176 -3.80 -2.35 12.38
N ASP A 177 -4.57 -2.77 13.35
CA ASP A 177 -4.34 -4.01 14.11
C ASP A 177 -5.07 -5.25 13.56
N GLY A 178 -5.76 -5.11 12.43
CA GLY A 178 -6.57 -6.17 11.84
C GLY A 178 -8.01 -6.22 12.36
N ASN A 179 -8.39 -5.30 13.24
CA ASN A 179 -9.73 -5.19 13.82
C ASN A 179 -10.53 -3.99 13.29
N GLY A 180 -10.10 -3.39 12.19
CA GLY A 180 -10.86 -2.38 11.46
C GLY A 180 -12.07 -2.97 10.74
N ILE A 181 -12.85 -2.11 10.08
CA ILE A 181 -14.09 -2.52 9.40
C ILE A 181 -13.75 -3.32 8.12
N GLY A 182 -12.88 -2.75 7.28
CA GLY A 182 -12.48 -3.40 6.04
C GLY A 182 -12.18 -2.42 4.92
N ARG A 183 -11.95 -2.99 3.73
CA ARG A 183 -11.56 -2.23 2.55
C ARG A 183 -12.73 -1.90 1.67
N VAL A 184 -12.74 -0.67 1.20
CA VAL A 184 -13.73 -0.13 0.27
C VAL A 184 -13.13 0.20 -1.08
N VAL A 185 -13.98 0.16 -2.09
CA VAL A 185 -13.68 0.50 -3.47
C VAL A 185 -14.73 1.44 -4.04
N ARG A 186 -14.29 2.28 -4.95
CA ARG A 186 -15.14 3.19 -5.73
C ARG A 186 -14.57 3.36 -7.12
N GLU A 187 -15.42 3.26 -8.15
CA GLU A 187 -15.00 3.58 -9.51
C GLU A 187 -14.94 5.09 -9.72
N ILE A 188 -13.86 5.55 -10.36
CA ILE A 188 -13.76 6.88 -10.94
C ILE A 188 -13.99 6.72 -12.44
N LYS A 189 -15.02 7.36 -12.97
CA LYS A 189 -15.39 7.27 -14.37
C LYS A 189 -14.62 8.26 -15.24
N LYS A 190 -14.61 8.03 -16.56
CA LYS A 190 -13.89 8.88 -17.52
C LYS A 190 -14.38 10.33 -17.55
N ASP A 191 -15.63 10.57 -17.18
CA ASP A 191 -16.21 11.91 -17.06
C ASP A 191 -15.93 12.62 -15.72
N GLY A 192 -15.14 11.94 -14.84
CA GLY A 192 -14.79 12.44 -13.51
C GLY A 192 -15.84 12.13 -12.44
N SER A 193 -17.01 11.60 -12.79
CA SER A 193 -18.01 11.18 -11.81
C SER A 193 -17.61 9.92 -11.06
N PHE A 194 -18.23 9.70 -9.90
CA PHE A 194 -17.96 8.56 -9.04
C PHE A 194 -19.09 7.55 -9.07
N GLY A 195 -18.71 6.26 -9.09
CA GLY A 195 -19.62 5.17 -8.80
C GLY A 195 -20.04 5.11 -7.32
N PRO A 196 -20.94 4.20 -6.93
CA PRO A 196 -21.21 3.90 -5.54
C PRO A 196 -19.99 3.31 -4.82
N ILE A 197 -19.97 3.42 -3.48
CA ILE A 197 -18.96 2.81 -2.64
C ILE A 197 -19.40 1.38 -2.28
N TYR A 198 -18.45 0.46 -2.32
CA TYR A 198 -18.67 -0.93 -1.95
C TYR A 198 -17.54 -1.42 -1.05
N PHE A 199 -17.85 -2.32 -0.11
CA PHE A 199 -16.80 -3.12 0.51
C PHE A 199 -16.29 -4.18 -0.48
N ILE A 200 -14.97 -4.33 -0.56
CA ILE A 200 -14.31 -5.41 -1.31
C ILE A 200 -13.81 -6.49 -0.36
N TYR A 201 -13.55 -6.12 0.89
CA TYR A 201 -13.03 -7.00 1.93
C TYR A 201 -13.57 -6.55 3.28
N TYR A 202 -13.97 -7.49 4.12
CA TYR A 202 -14.35 -7.26 5.52
C TYR A 202 -13.35 -7.94 6.45
N ASN A 203 -12.99 -7.29 7.54
CA ASN A 203 -12.36 -7.96 8.67
C ASN A 203 -13.40 -8.80 9.44
N HIS A 204 -12.93 -9.79 10.18
CA HIS A 204 -13.73 -10.87 10.75
C HIS A 204 -15.00 -10.47 11.53
N ALA A 205 -15.02 -9.31 12.16
CA ALA A 205 -16.18 -8.82 12.95
C ALA A 205 -17.26 -8.13 12.09
N PHE A 206 -16.99 -7.90 10.81
CA PHE A 206 -17.84 -7.10 9.94
C PHE A 206 -18.36 -7.87 8.72
N ASN A 207 -19.51 -7.46 8.23
CA ASN A 207 -20.17 -8.02 7.05
C ASN A 207 -21.31 -7.10 6.58
N GLU A 208 -22.03 -7.48 5.53
CA GLU A 208 -23.14 -6.68 4.99
C GLU A 208 -24.30 -6.39 5.97
N LYS A 209 -24.42 -7.13 7.08
CA LYS A 209 -25.51 -6.93 8.04
C LYS A 209 -25.23 -5.82 9.04
N ASN A 210 -23.96 -5.52 9.29
CA ASN A 210 -23.53 -4.53 10.26
C ASN A 210 -22.72 -3.37 9.65
N THR A 211 -22.75 -3.20 8.32
CA THR A 211 -22.11 -2.11 7.59
C THR A 211 -23.12 -1.41 6.69
N SER A 212 -22.87 -0.12 6.38
CA SER A 212 -23.81 0.69 5.58
C SER A 212 -23.55 0.63 4.07
N TYR A 213 -22.35 0.24 3.63
CA TYR A 213 -22.08 0.02 2.22
C TYR A 213 -22.22 -1.47 1.87
N PRO A 214 -22.78 -1.80 0.68
CA PRO A 214 -22.91 -3.18 0.26
C PRO A 214 -21.56 -3.80 -0.12
N TYR A 215 -21.50 -5.12 -0.16
CA TYR A 215 -20.37 -5.86 -0.71
C TYR A 215 -20.34 -5.72 -2.24
N PHE A 216 -19.17 -5.63 -2.86
CA PHE A 216 -19.02 -5.33 -4.30
C PHE A 216 -19.80 -6.31 -5.21
N LYS A 217 -20.00 -7.54 -4.80
CA LYS A 217 -20.79 -8.55 -5.55
C LYS A 217 -22.28 -8.21 -5.66
N ARG A 218 -22.77 -7.22 -4.90
CA ARG A 218 -24.14 -6.68 -5.01
C ARG A 218 -24.30 -5.69 -6.15
N SER A 219 -23.21 -5.22 -6.73
CA SER A 219 -23.28 -4.34 -7.89
C SER A 219 -23.96 -5.04 -9.07
N LYS A 220 -24.85 -4.30 -9.77
CA LYS A 220 -25.46 -4.77 -11.03
C LYS A 220 -24.50 -4.63 -12.21
N ASP A 221 -23.43 -3.84 -12.07
CA ASP A 221 -22.41 -3.68 -13.09
C ASP A 221 -21.40 -4.84 -13.01
N LYS A 222 -21.58 -5.82 -13.91
CA LYS A 222 -20.75 -7.03 -13.95
C LYS A 222 -19.28 -6.74 -14.24
N GLU A 223 -18.99 -5.72 -15.04
CA GLU A 223 -17.60 -5.34 -15.35
C GLU A 223 -16.93 -4.68 -14.15
N PHE A 224 -17.66 -3.92 -13.34
CA PHE A 224 -17.16 -3.43 -12.05
C PHE A 224 -16.87 -4.60 -11.09
N VAL A 225 -17.78 -5.56 -10.98
CA VAL A 225 -17.58 -6.76 -10.14
C VAL A 225 -16.35 -7.53 -10.60
N LYS A 226 -16.13 -7.68 -11.90
CA LYS A 226 -14.94 -8.32 -12.46
C LYS A 226 -13.67 -7.54 -12.12
N ALA A 227 -13.67 -6.22 -12.25
CA ALA A 227 -12.54 -5.37 -11.87
C ALA A 227 -12.17 -5.51 -10.38
N CYS A 228 -13.16 -5.60 -9.48
CA CYS A 228 -12.95 -5.88 -8.07
C CYS A 228 -12.38 -7.29 -7.84
N GLN A 229 -12.86 -8.28 -8.57
CA GLN A 229 -12.33 -9.64 -8.47
C GLN A 229 -10.87 -9.73 -8.94
N GLU A 230 -10.49 -8.98 -9.99
CA GLU A 230 -9.10 -8.85 -10.44
C GLU A 230 -8.16 -8.35 -9.33
N ILE A 231 -8.63 -7.42 -8.48
CA ILE A 231 -7.87 -6.94 -7.31
C ILE A 231 -7.70 -8.08 -6.29
N LEU A 232 -8.78 -8.80 -5.97
CA LEU A 232 -8.75 -9.90 -5.00
C LEU A 232 -7.90 -11.08 -5.47
N ASP A 233 -7.87 -11.35 -6.78
CA ASP A 233 -7.09 -12.45 -7.37
C ASP A 233 -5.60 -12.11 -7.47
N ASN A 234 -5.23 -10.83 -7.36
CA ASN A 234 -3.85 -10.40 -7.51
C ASN A 234 -3.12 -10.36 -6.14
N PRO A 235 -2.17 -11.26 -5.89
CA PRO A 235 -1.45 -11.33 -4.62
C PRO A 235 -0.68 -10.05 -4.30
N ARG A 236 -0.21 -9.32 -5.33
CA ARG A 236 0.55 -8.06 -5.16
C ARG A 236 -0.29 -6.98 -4.49
N TYR A 237 -1.58 -6.87 -4.84
CA TYR A 237 -2.49 -5.92 -4.16
C TYR A 237 -2.81 -6.37 -2.73
N ARG A 238 -3.04 -7.66 -2.49
CA ARG A 238 -3.31 -8.17 -1.15
C ARG A 238 -2.13 -7.98 -0.20
N MET A 239 -0.90 -8.05 -0.70
CA MET A 239 0.31 -7.77 0.07
C MET A 239 0.36 -6.37 0.69
N GLN A 240 -0.29 -5.39 0.07
CA GLN A 240 -0.39 -4.03 0.61
C GLN A 240 -1.37 -3.93 1.79
N TRP A 241 -2.19 -4.96 2.03
CA TRP A 241 -3.22 -4.99 3.08
C TRP A 241 -2.73 -5.57 4.40
N VAL A 242 -1.48 -6.02 4.46
CA VAL A 242 -0.92 -6.76 5.60
C VAL A 242 -1.03 -6.02 6.94
N GLU A 243 -1.03 -4.68 6.92
CA GLU A 243 -1.10 -3.90 8.14
C GLU A 243 -2.52 -3.81 8.71
N GLU A 244 -3.52 -3.72 7.84
CA GLU A 244 -4.92 -3.49 8.23
C GLU A 244 -5.80 -4.74 8.22
N ALA A 245 -5.33 -5.82 7.60
CA ALA A 245 -6.11 -7.05 7.48
C ALA A 245 -6.09 -7.88 8.75
N ASP A 246 -7.09 -8.74 8.89
CA ASP A 246 -7.12 -9.78 9.93
C ASP A 246 -5.83 -10.62 9.87
N ARG A 247 -5.17 -10.78 11.01
CA ARG A 247 -3.89 -11.51 11.11
C ARG A 247 -4.02 -13.01 10.81
N ASN A 248 -5.22 -13.54 10.87
CA ASN A 248 -5.52 -14.94 10.56
C ASN A 248 -6.06 -15.13 9.14
N ASP A 249 -6.10 -14.08 8.31
CA ASP A 249 -6.63 -14.17 6.96
C ASP A 249 -5.64 -14.92 6.04
N PRO A 250 -6.04 -16.08 5.50
CA PRO A 250 -5.19 -16.86 4.60
C PRO A 250 -4.90 -16.15 3.26
N LEU A 251 -5.67 -15.13 2.89
CA LEU A 251 -5.40 -14.32 1.71
C LEU A 251 -4.17 -13.43 1.86
N ILE A 252 -3.69 -13.22 3.09
CA ILE A 252 -2.58 -12.32 3.40
C ILE A 252 -1.55 -13.08 4.25
N PRO A 253 -0.73 -13.92 3.62
CA PRO A 253 0.11 -14.89 4.34
C PRO A 253 1.35 -14.30 5.01
N LEU A 254 1.66 -13.03 4.79
CA LEU A 254 2.84 -12.40 5.35
C LEU A 254 2.60 -11.74 6.70
N HIS A 255 3.69 -11.56 7.46
CA HIS A 255 3.68 -10.90 8.74
C HIS A 255 3.54 -9.37 8.60
N LYS A 256 2.98 -8.73 9.63
CA LYS A 256 2.76 -7.28 9.67
C LYS A 256 4.02 -6.42 9.62
N GLU A 257 5.19 -6.98 9.90
CA GLU A 257 6.47 -6.29 9.77
C GLU A 257 6.84 -5.99 8.32
N TYR A 258 6.27 -6.70 7.36
CA TYR A 258 6.47 -6.45 5.93
C TYR A 258 5.54 -5.35 5.44
N LYS A 259 5.80 -4.13 5.92
CA LYS A 259 4.93 -2.96 5.73
C LYS A 259 5.26 -2.17 4.48
N ALA A 260 4.22 -1.49 3.97
CA ALA A 260 4.31 -0.56 2.84
C ALA A 260 4.96 -1.19 1.61
N TYR A 261 4.37 -2.31 1.18
CA TYR A 261 4.80 -3.07 0.01
C TYR A 261 4.82 -2.21 -1.25
N CYS A 262 5.90 -2.34 -2.00
CA CYS A 262 6.06 -1.93 -3.38
C CYS A 262 6.81 -3.02 -4.13
N ASP A 263 6.64 -3.14 -5.42
CA ASP A 263 7.38 -4.07 -6.26
C ASP A 263 7.73 -3.48 -7.62
N TYR A 264 8.70 -4.11 -8.27
CA TYR A 264 8.96 -3.93 -9.70
C TYR A 264 9.30 -5.26 -10.35
N THR A 265 9.10 -5.33 -11.68
CA THR A 265 9.33 -6.54 -12.47
C THR A 265 10.70 -6.49 -13.13
N LEU A 266 11.50 -7.54 -12.96
CA LEU A 266 12.77 -7.73 -13.66
C LEU A 266 12.54 -8.09 -15.15
N PRO A 267 13.57 -7.96 -16.02
CA PRO A 267 13.44 -8.31 -17.43
C PRO A 267 13.04 -9.77 -17.69
N ASP A 268 13.39 -10.68 -16.79
CA ASP A 268 13.04 -12.10 -16.83
C ASP A 268 11.65 -12.44 -16.29
N GLY A 269 10.90 -11.45 -15.82
CA GLY A 269 9.54 -11.59 -15.31
C GLY A 269 9.43 -11.82 -13.80
N ARG A 270 10.55 -12.05 -13.09
CA ARG A 270 10.55 -12.14 -11.63
C ARG A 270 10.18 -10.79 -11.01
N LEU A 271 9.64 -10.83 -9.78
CA LEU A 271 9.32 -9.63 -9.02
C LEU A 271 10.37 -9.40 -7.92
N VAL A 272 10.75 -8.15 -7.73
CA VAL A 272 11.49 -7.69 -6.56
C VAL A 272 10.54 -6.91 -5.67
N SER A 273 10.40 -7.33 -4.41
CA SER A 273 9.66 -6.59 -3.39
C SER A 273 10.55 -5.61 -2.65
N LEU A 274 9.94 -4.51 -2.25
CA LEU A 274 10.53 -3.50 -1.37
C LEU A 274 9.56 -3.23 -0.22
N TRP A 275 10.05 -3.28 1.01
CA TRP A 275 9.29 -2.95 2.23
C TRP A 275 10.06 -1.91 3.05
N LYS A 276 9.43 -1.38 4.09
CA LYS A 276 10.13 -0.55 5.08
C LYS A 276 11.39 -1.25 5.59
N HIS A 277 12.35 -0.49 6.07
CA HIS A 277 13.65 -0.96 6.57
C HIS A 277 14.56 -1.58 5.49
N ALA A 278 14.35 -1.27 4.22
CA ALA A 278 15.05 -1.88 3.10
C ALA A 278 14.92 -3.42 3.05
N LEU A 279 13.85 -3.97 3.60
CA LEU A 279 13.54 -5.39 3.46
C LEU A 279 13.18 -5.69 2.01
N THR A 280 13.72 -6.79 1.49
CA THR A 280 13.55 -7.20 0.09
C THR A 280 13.43 -8.71 -0.03
N SER A 281 12.81 -9.13 -1.11
CA SER A 281 12.77 -10.53 -1.54
C SER A 281 12.48 -10.62 -3.02
N ILE A 282 12.65 -11.80 -3.60
CA ILE A 282 12.35 -12.11 -5.00
C ILE A 282 11.21 -13.12 -5.05
N SER A 283 10.28 -12.91 -5.98
CA SER A 283 9.21 -13.86 -6.31
C SER A 283 9.35 -14.31 -7.76
N GLU A 284 9.25 -15.62 -7.98
CA GLU A 284 9.28 -16.26 -9.30
C GLU A 284 7.89 -16.62 -9.83
N ASP A 285 6.85 -16.47 -9.00
CA ASP A 285 5.48 -16.92 -9.27
C ASP A 285 4.44 -15.78 -9.27
N GLY A 286 4.89 -14.55 -9.60
CA GLY A 286 4.01 -13.39 -9.70
C GLY A 286 3.54 -12.82 -8.36
N GLY A 287 4.28 -13.09 -7.28
CA GLY A 287 4.01 -12.56 -5.94
C GLY A 287 3.16 -13.49 -5.06
N ASN A 288 2.92 -14.75 -5.47
CA ASN A 288 2.24 -15.73 -4.62
C ASN A 288 3.15 -16.23 -3.50
N THR A 289 4.43 -16.45 -3.81
CA THR A 289 5.44 -16.78 -2.80
C THR A 289 6.68 -15.90 -2.94
N TRP A 290 7.40 -15.75 -1.86
CA TRP A 290 8.59 -14.92 -1.76
C TRP A 290 9.75 -15.71 -1.20
N ALA A 291 10.94 -15.50 -1.77
CA ALA A 291 12.18 -16.09 -1.33
C ALA A 291 12.42 -15.85 0.16
N GLN A 292 12.84 -16.89 0.88
CA GLN A 292 13.10 -16.82 2.32
C GLN A 292 14.59 -17.05 2.64
N PRO A 293 15.12 -16.39 3.67
CA PRO A 293 14.47 -15.36 4.49
C PRO A 293 14.33 -14.02 3.75
N VAL A 294 13.31 -13.23 4.11
CA VAL A 294 13.24 -11.81 3.70
C VAL A 294 14.34 -11.07 4.44
N GLU A 295 15.17 -10.36 3.72
CA GLU A 295 16.36 -9.72 4.26
C GLU A 295 16.45 -8.25 3.90
N ARG A 296 17.21 -7.50 4.70
CA ARG A 296 17.61 -6.15 4.34
C ARG A 296 18.56 -6.21 3.14
N ALA A 297 18.28 -5.43 2.09
CA ALA A 297 19.16 -5.32 0.94
C ALA A 297 20.54 -4.80 1.37
N LYS A 298 21.59 -5.60 1.12
CA LYS A 298 22.95 -5.25 1.49
C LYS A 298 23.40 -4.00 0.75
N GLY A 299 23.94 -3.03 1.46
CA GLY A 299 24.40 -1.76 0.90
C GLY A 299 23.31 -0.73 0.65
N PHE A 300 22.03 -1.06 0.92
CA PHE A 300 20.92 -0.15 0.76
C PHE A 300 20.50 0.41 2.12
N VAL A 301 20.72 1.69 2.35
CA VAL A 301 20.40 2.35 3.61
C VAL A 301 19.01 2.97 3.50
N ASN A 302 18.09 2.52 4.32
CA ASN A 302 16.77 3.12 4.50
C ASN A 302 16.25 2.81 5.90
N SER A 303 15.71 3.82 6.56
CA SER A 303 15.10 3.67 7.88
C SER A 303 13.75 2.94 7.83
N ASN A 304 12.82 3.26 8.73
CA ASN A 304 11.45 2.76 8.68
C ASN A 304 10.56 3.47 7.63
N ALA A 305 11.14 4.33 6.78
CA ALA A 305 10.41 5.00 5.71
C ALA A 305 9.99 4.02 4.61
N LYS A 306 8.96 4.41 3.88
CA LYS A 306 8.52 3.70 2.69
C LYS A 306 9.58 3.81 1.59
N ILE A 307 9.68 2.77 0.78
CA ILE A 307 10.49 2.74 -0.44
C ILE A 307 9.53 2.59 -1.61
N TRP A 308 9.79 3.31 -2.68
CA TRP A 308 9.11 3.13 -3.93
C TRP A 308 10.10 2.76 -5.02
N GLY A 309 9.76 1.79 -5.86
CA GLY A 309 10.55 1.36 -7.00
C GLY A 309 9.68 1.08 -8.20
N GLN A 310 10.17 1.45 -9.38
CA GLN A 310 9.46 1.23 -10.63
C GLN A 310 10.43 0.99 -11.78
N ARG A 311 10.09 0.06 -12.67
CA ARG A 311 10.72 -0.04 -14.00
C ARG A 311 10.13 1.03 -14.91
N LEU A 312 10.99 1.82 -15.53
CA LEU A 312 10.61 2.88 -16.46
C LEU A 312 10.40 2.33 -17.88
N SER A 313 9.82 3.16 -18.77
CA SER A 313 9.50 2.76 -20.14
C SER A 313 10.73 2.47 -21.02
N ASP A 314 11.87 3.05 -20.69
CA ASP A 314 13.16 2.80 -21.34
C ASP A 314 13.88 1.54 -20.82
N GLY A 315 13.26 0.84 -19.83
CA GLY A 315 13.81 -0.37 -19.23
C GLY A 315 14.73 -0.11 -18.03
N THR A 316 15.04 1.14 -17.69
CA THR A 316 15.76 1.50 -16.48
C THR A 316 14.86 1.41 -15.25
N TYR A 317 15.43 1.56 -14.06
CA TYR A 317 14.69 1.50 -12.78
C TYR A 317 14.88 2.79 -12.02
N ALA A 318 13.79 3.30 -11.46
CA ALA A 318 13.81 4.40 -10.52
C ALA A 318 13.44 3.89 -9.11
N THR A 319 14.18 4.36 -8.10
CA THR A 319 13.90 4.05 -6.69
C THR A 319 13.90 5.35 -5.89
N VAL A 320 12.86 5.54 -5.09
CA VAL A 320 12.76 6.67 -4.15
C VAL A 320 12.76 6.13 -2.73
N TYR A 321 13.68 6.59 -1.91
CA TYR A 321 13.88 6.10 -0.57
C TYR A 321 14.46 7.19 0.35
N ASN A 322 14.51 6.93 1.65
CA ASN A 322 15.10 7.83 2.64
C ASN A 322 16.46 7.27 3.08
N PRO A 323 17.58 7.88 2.67
CA PRO A 323 18.93 7.40 2.98
C PRO A 323 19.35 7.72 4.42
N SER A 324 18.54 7.32 5.39
CA SER A 324 18.79 7.53 6.82
C SER A 324 18.73 6.22 7.58
N GLU A 325 19.60 6.02 8.54
CA GLU A 325 19.55 4.90 9.50
C GLU A 325 18.60 5.20 10.67
N PHE A 326 18.26 6.45 10.90
CA PHE A 326 17.39 6.88 12.00
C PHE A 326 15.93 6.56 11.72
N ARG A 327 15.19 6.35 12.78
CA ARG A 327 13.77 6.00 12.72
C ARG A 327 12.90 7.12 12.14
N TRP A 328 13.32 8.36 12.36
CA TRP A 328 12.67 9.56 11.87
C TRP A 328 13.66 10.38 11.06
N PRO A 329 13.27 10.95 9.94
CA PRO A 329 14.09 11.98 9.30
C PRO A 329 14.24 13.15 10.27
N LEU A 330 15.44 13.65 10.38
CA LEU A 330 15.73 14.87 11.15
C LEU A 330 15.14 16.10 10.46
#